data_11c0e686621d1b80c8c55a5aa382defc
#
_entry.id   11c0e686621d1b80c8c55a5aa382defc
#
_cell.length_a   1.000
_cell.length_b   1.000
_cell.length_c   1.000
_cell.angle_alpha   90.00
_cell.angle_beta   90.00
_cell.angle_gamma   90.00
#
_symmetry.space_group_name_H-M   'P 1'
#
loop_
_entity.id
_entity.type
_entity.pdbx_description
1 polymer ?
#
loop_
_entity_poly.entity_id
_entity_poly.type
_entity_poly.pdbx_seq_one_letter_code
_entity_poly.pdbx_strand_id
1 'polypeptide(L)'
;YATSATSTPSRYALFTGMYPWRNADAKILPGDAPLLIPEDIPTMPKMMQDAGYETAAIGKWHLGMGDGNVDWNKEIVPSANTVGFDYTCLIAATNDRVPTVYVENGLVEGLEEDDPLYVSYEVNFEGEPTALTHPEMMKMKWYDGHFNTIVNGIPRIGFMKGGQKARWVDEDMADYFVSKVKNFLQGRDKSRPFFLYYGLHQPHVPRVPHQRFVGSTSMGPRGDAVVEADWCVGEIISYLD
;
A
#
# COMPACT_ATOMS: atom_id res chain seq x y z
N TYR A 1 -4.08 -22.09 5.99
CA TYR A 1 -2.86 -22.22 5.17
C TYR A 1 -2.84 -21.12 4.11
N ALA A 2 -1.71 -20.43 3.94
CA ALA A 2 -1.52 -19.48 2.84
C ALA A 2 -1.21 -20.25 1.55
N THR A 3 -1.74 -19.78 0.42
CA THR A 3 -1.53 -20.39 -0.89
C THR A 3 -0.15 -20.07 -1.48
N SER A 4 0.54 -19.07 -0.94
CA SER A 4 1.90 -18.66 -1.33
C SER A 4 2.60 -17.99 -0.16
N ALA A 5 3.93 -17.96 -0.19
CA ALA A 5 4.77 -17.33 0.81
C ALA A 5 4.98 -15.81 0.57
N THR A 6 4.55 -15.27 -0.56
CA THR A 6 4.79 -13.88 -0.95
C THR A 6 3.49 -13.09 -1.17
N SER A 7 3.60 -11.78 -1.12
CA SER A 7 2.50 -10.82 -1.02
C SER A 7 1.49 -10.89 -2.18
N THR A 8 1.92 -10.55 -3.40
CA THR A 8 1.03 -10.51 -4.57
C THR A 8 0.33 -11.83 -4.83
N PRO A 9 1.04 -13.00 -4.88
CA PRO A 9 0.40 -14.28 -5.11
C PRO A 9 -0.64 -14.64 -4.04
N SER A 10 -0.35 -14.41 -2.75
CA SER A 10 -1.28 -14.69 -1.67
C SER A 10 -2.53 -13.82 -1.72
N ARG A 11 -2.38 -12.52 -2.03
CA ARG A 11 -3.49 -11.57 -2.15
C ARG A 11 -4.35 -11.88 -3.38
N TYR A 12 -3.71 -12.25 -4.51
CA TYR A 12 -4.41 -12.70 -5.70
C TYR A 12 -5.32 -13.88 -5.39
N ALA A 13 -4.77 -14.91 -4.74
CA ALA A 13 -5.56 -16.09 -4.35
C ALA A 13 -6.68 -15.74 -3.37
N LEU A 14 -6.43 -14.84 -2.40
CA LEU A 14 -7.44 -14.41 -1.43
C LEU A 14 -8.65 -13.78 -2.12
N PHE A 15 -8.44 -12.88 -3.08
CA PHE A 15 -9.53 -12.15 -3.70
C PHE A 15 -10.21 -12.88 -4.87
N THR A 16 -9.49 -13.76 -5.56
CA THR A 16 -10.01 -14.45 -6.75
C THR A 16 -10.45 -15.90 -6.49
N GLY A 17 -10.03 -16.50 -5.37
CA GLY A 17 -10.21 -17.93 -5.12
C GLY A 17 -9.35 -18.83 -6.02
N MET A 18 -8.47 -18.25 -6.85
CA MET A 18 -7.63 -19.00 -7.79
C MET A 18 -6.23 -19.23 -7.22
N TYR A 19 -5.65 -20.38 -7.52
CA TYR A 19 -4.27 -20.67 -7.18
C TYR A 19 -3.31 -19.79 -7.99
N PRO A 20 -2.36 -19.07 -7.35
CA PRO A 20 -1.51 -18.09 -8.02
C PRO A 20 -0.57 -18.71 -9.06
N TRP A 21 -0.17 -19.96 -8.92
CA TRP A 21 0.68 -20.66 -9.90
C TRP A 21 -0.02 -20.93 -11.26
N ARG A 22 -1.33 -20.70 -11.35
CA ARG A 22 -2.09 -20.76 -12.61
C ARG A 22 -2.03 -19.45 -13.40
N ASN A 23 -1.53 -18.40 -12.79
CA ASN A 23 -1.34 -17.11 -13.43
C ASN A 23 0.15 -16.73 -13.38
N ALA A 24 0.82 -16.73 -14.53
CA ALA A 24 2.25 -16.42 -14.63
C ALA A 24 2.60 -14.99 -14.18
N ASP A 25 1.63 -14.08 -14.22
CA ASP A 25 1.79 -12.69 -13.81
C ASP A 25 1.57 -12.49 -12.30
N ALA A 26 1.07 -13.49 -11.57
CA ALA A 26 0.90 -13.46 -10.12
C ALA A 26 2.25 -13.63 -9.39
N LYS A 27 3.19 -12.74 -9.68
CA LYS A 27 4.53 -12.63 -9.10
C LYS A 27 4.63 -11.32 -8.29
N ILE A 28 5.75 -11.08 -7.61
CA ILE A 28 5.99 -9.82 -6.90
C ILE A 28 5.98 -8.66 -7.91
N LEU A 29 5.01 -7.76 -7.76
CA LEU A 29 4.79 -6.65 -8.68
C LEU A 29 5.57 -5.39 -8.27
N PRO A 30 6.01 -4.57 -9.25
CA PRO A 30 6.43 -3.19 -8.98
C PRO A 30 5.23 -2.30 -8.62
N GLY A 31 5.50 -1.07 -8.17
CA GLY A 31 4.45 -0.14 -7.74
C GLY A 31 3.61 0.44 -8.87
N ASP A 32 4.11 0.41 -10.10
CA ASP A 32 3.45 0.88 -11.32
C ASP A 32 2.86 -0.26 -12.17
N ALA A 33 2.80 -1.48 -11.62
CA ALA A 33 2.23 -2.62 -12.34
C ALA A 33 0.75 -2.39 -12.67
N PRO A 34 0.27 -2.89 -13.83
CA PRO A 34 -1.16 -2.90 -14.13
C PRO A 34 -1.94 -3.76 -13.13
N LEU A 35 -3.24 -3.49 -13.03
CA LEU A 35 -4.12 -4.30 -12.19
C LEU A 35 -4.05 -5.78 -12.61
N LEU A 36 -3.66 -6.63 -11.66
CA LEU A 36 -3.48 -8.08 -11.89
C LEU A 36 -4.78 -8.84 -11.94
N ILE A 37 -5.80 -8.38 -11.22
CA ILE A 37 -7.10 -9.05 -11.14
C ILE A 37 -7.94 -8.61 -12.33
N PRO A 38 -8.35 -9.53 -13.24
CA PRO A 38 -9.27 -9.20 -14.32
C PRO A 38 -10.62 -8.69 -13.77
N GLU A 39 -11.18 -7.66 -14.38
CA GLU A 39 -12.44 -7.05 -13.90
C GLU A 39 -13.69 -7.90 -14.22
N ASP A 40 -13.56 -8.85 -15.13
CA ASP A 40 -14.64 -9.72 -15.61
C ASP A 40 -14.78 -11.04 -14.83
N ILE A 41 -13.92 -11.27 -13.82
CA ILE A 41 -14.00 -12.46 -12.98
C ILE A 41 -14.70 -12.18 -11.64
N PRO A 42 -15.36 -13.19 -11.04
CA PRO A 42 -15.85 -13.07 -9.67
C PRO A 42 -14.70 -12.85 -8.68
N THR A 43 -14.86 -11.88 -7.80
CA THR A 43 -13.93 -11.62 -6.70
C THR A 43 -14.64 -11.67 -5.35
N MET A 44 -13.90 -11.95 -4.29
CA MET A 44 -14.48 -11.95 -2.94
C MET A 44 -15.12 -10.59 -2.58
N PRO A 45 -14.46 -9.43 -2.80
CA PRO A 45 -15.10 -8.14 -2.52
C PRO A 45 -16.35 -7.90 -3.39
N LYS A 46 -16.34 -8.27 -4.67
CA LYS A 46 -17.53 -8.16 -5.53
C LYS A 46 -18.68 -9.02 -5.04
N MET A 47 -18.40 -10.24 -4.63
CA MET A 47 -19.39 -11.14 -4.04
C MET A 47 -20.00 -10.55 -2.76
N MET A 48 -19.19 -9.95 -1.89
CA MET A 48 -19.67 -9.26 -0.69
C MET A 48 -20.53 -8.04 -1.03
N GLN A 49 -20.10 -7.25 -2.02
CA GLN A 49 -20.87 -6.10 -2.51
C GLN A 49 -22.24 -6.54 -3.05
N ASP A 50 -22.29 -7.58 -3.87
CA ASP A 50 -23.52 -8.15 -4.44
C ASP A 50 -24.43 -8.75 -3.34
N ALA A 51 -23.86 -9.20 -2.23
CA ALA A 51 -24.60 -9.64 -1.04
C ALA A 51 -25.08 -8.50 -0.13
N GLY A 52 -24.87 -7.24 -0.53
CA GLY A 52 -25.33 -6.05 0.19
C GLY A 52 -24.37 -5.48 1.24
N TYR A 53 -23.14 -6.00 1.32
CA TYR A 53 -22.12 -5.44 2.20
C TYR A 53 -21.59 -4.12 1.62
N GLU A 54 -21.24 -3.20 2.51
CA GLU A 54 -20.40 -2.05 2.18
C GLU A 54 -18.94 -2.48 2.28
N THR A 55 -18.17 -2.31 1.19
CA THR A 55 -16.85 -2.95 1.05
C THR A 55 -15.73 -1.92 1.06
N ALA A 56 -14.66 -2.19 1.80
CA ALA A 56 -13.49 -1.32 1.85
C ALA A 56 -12.17 -2.08 1.80
N ALA A 57 -11.18 -1.49 1.12
CA ALA A 57 -9.77 -1.92 1.17
C ALA A 57 -8.89 -0.76 1.66
N ILE A 58 -8.18 -0.98 2.77
CA ILE A 58 -7.32 0.03 3.39
C ILE A 58 -5.96 -0.58 3.67
N GLY A 59 -4.88 0.16 3.37
CA GLY A 59 -3.51 -0.27 3.61
C GLY A 59 -2.79 -0.81 2.38
N LYS A 60 -2.01 -1.86 2.52
CA LYS A 60 -1.21 -2.44 1.44
C LYS A 60 -2.08 -3.18 0.42
N TRP A 61 -1.95 -2.80 -0.85
CA TRP A 61 -2.63 -3.45 -1.99
C TRP A 61 -1.78 -4.53 -2.66
N HIS A 62 -0.73 -4.15 -3.35
CA HIS A 62 0.26 -4.99 -4.03
C HIS A 62 -0.35 -5.95 -5.08
N LEU A 63 -1.38 -5.51 -5.78
CA LEU A 63 -2.03 -6.24 -6.88
C LEU A 63 -2.10 -5.41 -8.18
N GLY A 64 -1.30 -4.34 -8.25
CA GLY A 64 -1.30 -3.43 -9.38
C GLY A 64 -2.54 -2.54 -9.44
N MET A 65 -2.46 -1.50 -10.27
CA MET A 65 -3.55 -0.57 -10.58
C MET A 65 -3.29 0.11 -11.90
N GLY A 66 -4.35 0.56 -12.57
CA GLY A 66 -4.25 1.10 -13.93
C GLY A 66 -4.02 0.01 -14.97
N ASP A 67 -3.67 0.45 -16.16
CA ASP A 67 -3.50 -0.37 -17.37
C ASP A 67 -2.01 -0.66 -17.73
N GLY A 68 -1.07 -0.22 -16.88
CA GLY A 68 0.37 -0.32 -17.12
C GLY A 68 1.05 1.00 -17.53
N ASN A 69 0.26 2.05 -17.79
CA ASN A 69 0.74 3.42 -18.08
C ASN A 69 0.07 4.40 -17.12
N VAL A 70 0.33 4.23 -15.83
CA VAL A 70 -0.37 5.00 -14.80
C VAL A 70 0.03 6.47 -14.86
N ASP A 71 -0.95 7.35 -15.10
CA ASP A 71 -0.84 8.79 -14.86
C ASP A 71 -1.25 9.08 -13.41
N TRP A 72 -0.27 9.18 -12.52
CA TRP A 72 -0.48 9.41 -11.09
C TRP A 72 -1.15 10.75 -10.76
N ASN A 73 -1.28 11.64 -11.76
CA ASN A 73 -1.88 12.96 -11.61
C ASN A 73 -3.38 12.97 -11.94
N LYS A 74 -3.93 11.81 -12.25
CA LYS A 74 -5.35 11.61 -12.58
C LYS A 74 -5.93 10.44 -11.82
N GLU A 75 -7.23 10.24 -11.95
CA GLU A 75 -7.90 9.04 -11.44
C GLU A 75 -7.35 7.79 -12.13
N ILE A 76 -6.93 6.82 -11.32
CA ILE A 76 -6.33 5.56 -11.75
C ILE A 76 -7.43 4.51 -11.91
N VAL A 77 -7.68 4.11 -13.15
CA VAL A 77 -8.66 3.09 -13.52
C VAL A 77 -8.00 2.14 -14.53
N PRO A 78 -8.18 0.80 -14.41
CA PRO A 78 -8.86 0.07 -13.32
C PRO A 78 -8.10 0.09 -11.98
N SER A 79 -8.80 -0.19 -10.89
CA SER A 79 -8.23 -0.16 -9.55
C SER A 79 -8.90 -1.18 -8.62
N ALA A 80 -8.58 -1.15 -7.34
CA ALA A 80 -9.29 -1.97 -6.35
C ALA A 80 -10.80 -1.67 -6.30
N ASN A 81 -11.22 -0.45 -6.65
CA ASN A 81 -12.64 -0.10 -6.73
C ASN A 81 -13.34 -0.89 -7.84
N THR A 82 -12.70 -1.11 -8.97
CA THR A 82 -13.33 -1.81 -10.12
C THR A 82 -13.48 -3.32 -9.89
N VAL A 83 -12.80 -3.88 -8.89
CA VAL A 83 -12.91 -5.30 -8.52
C VAL A 83 -13.77 -5.57 -7.28
N GLY A 84 -14.54 -4.57 -6.83
CA GLY A 84 -15.60 -4.73 -5.85
C GLY A 84 -15.42 -4.05 -4.50
N PHE A 85 -14.53 -3.07 -4.39
CA PHE A 85 -14.45 -2.24 -3.19
C PHE A 85 -15.13 -0.88 -3.41
N ASP A 86 -16.10 -0.55 -2.55
CA ASP A 86 -16.81 0.75 -2.57
C ASP A 86 -15.88 1.88 -2.13
N TYR A 87 -14.99 1.61 -1.18
CA TYR A 87 -14.00 2.56 -0.67
C TYR A 87 -12.61 1.95 -0.66
N THR A 88 -11.63 2.73 -1.07
CA THR A 88 -10.22 2.32 -1.00
C THR A 88 -9.32 3.44 -0.49
N CYS A 89 -8.32 3.10 0.34
CA CYS A 89 -7.21 3.98 0.71
C CYS A 89 -5.95 3.13 0.84
N LEU A 90 -5.08 3.19 -0.16
CA LEU A 90 -4.08 2.15 -0.42
C LEU A 90 -2.67 2.74 -0.60
N ILE A 91 -1.66 1.91 -0.29
CA ILE A 91 -0.35 2.02 -0.94
C ILE A 91 -0.30 1.04 -2.11
N ALA A 92 0.20 1.48 -3.26
CA ALA A 92 0.15 0.73 -4.52
C ALA A 92 0.80 -0.66 -4.44
N ALA A 93 1.97 -0.75 -3.80
CA ALA A 93 2.70 -2.01 -3.62
C ALA A 93 3.08 -2.23 -2.15
N THR A 94 4.36 -2.11 -1.82
CA THR A 94 4.93 -2.25 -0.49
C THR A 94 5.56 -0.92 -0.06
N ASN A 95 5.73 -0.72 1.24
CA ASN A 95 6.33 0.49 1.77
C ASN A 95 7.79 0.72 1.37
N ASP A 96 8.47 -0.25 0.78
CA ASP A 96 9.82 -0.12 0.23
C ASP A 96 9.86 0.30 -1.26
N ARG A 97 8.70 0.47 -1.92
CA ARG A 97 8.57 0.75 -3.35
C ARG A 97 7.96 2.12 -3.60
N VAL A 98 8.37 2.72 -4.72
CA VAL A 98 7.67 3.91 -5.24
C VAL A 98 6.39 3.47 -5.98
N PRO A 99 5.35 4.34 -6.07
CA PRO A 99 5.26 5.65 -5.46
C PRO A 99 5.03 5.56 -3.94
N THR A 100 5.65 6.46 -3.20
CA THR A 100 5.50 6.57 -1.75
C THR A 100 4.38 7.56 -1.40
N VAL A 101 3.19 7.28 -1.88
CA VAL A 101 1.98 8.11 -1.72
C VAL A 101 0.78 7.23 -1.37
N TYR A 102 -0.22 7.81 -0.74
CA TYR A 102 -1.52 7.16 -0.56
C TYR A 102 -2.41 7.40 -1.76
N VAL A 103 -3.14 6.38 -2.16
CA VAL A 103 -4.13 6.44 -3.25
C VAL A 103 -5.51 6.18 -2.65
N GLU A 104 -6.37 7.19 -2.63
CA GLU A 104 -7.72 7.11 -2.11
C GLU A 104 -8.72 7.15 -3.27
N ASN A 105 -9.51 6.08 -3.42
CA ASN A 105 -10.49 5.93 -4.51
C ASN A 105 -9.92 6.26 -5.90
N GLY A 106 -8.72 5.76 -6.18
CA GLY A 106 -8.02 5.96 -7.45
C GLY A 106 -7.27 7.29 -7.59
N LEU A 107 -7.33 8.20 -6.63
CA LEU A 107 -6.64 9.49 -6.66
C LEU A 107 -5.49 9.53 -5.65
N VAL A 108 -4.37 10.12 -6.04
CA VAL A 108 -3.25 10.36 -5.12
C VAL A 108 -3.65 11.46 -4.13
N GLU A 109 -3.65 11.13 -2.85
CA GLU A 109 -4.02 12.07 -1.78
C GLU A 109 -2.94 13.14 -1.58
N GLY A 110 -3.37 14.40 -1.47
CA GLY A 110 -2.49 15.53 -1.20
C GLY A 110 -1.58 15.94 -2.35
N LEU A 111 -1.83 15.44 -3.56
CA LEU A 111 -1.09 15.85 -4.75
C LEU A 111 -1.49 17.26 -5.19
N GLU A 112 -0.49 18.11 -5.47
CA GLU A 112 -0.70 19.48 -5.94
C GLU A 112 -0.50 19.55 -7.47
N GLU A 113 -1.32 20.38 -8.15
CA GLU A 113 -1.27 20.53 -9.61
C GLU A 113 0.07 21.10 -10.11
N ASP A 114 0.73 21.92 -9.29
CA ASP A 114 2.03 22.55 -9.61
C ASP A 114 3.23 21.66 -9.23
N ASP A 115 3.02 20.51 -8.59
CA ASP A 115 4.05 19.51 -8.28
C ASP A 115 3.63 18.11 -8.72
N PRO A 116 3.53 17.85 -10.04
CA PRO A 116 3.06 16.58 -10.58
C PRO A 116 4.00 15.42 -10.24
N LEU A 117 3.39 14.24 -10.02
CA LEU A 117 4.07 13.01 -9.66
C LEU A 117 4.42 12.18 -10.89
N TYR A 118 5.69 11.75 -10.96
CA TYR A 118 6.20 10.81 -11.96
C TYR A 118 6.89 9.61 -11.29
N VAL A 119 6.70 8.43 -11.85
CA VAL A 119 7.25 7.16 -11.35
C VAL A 119 7.88 6.39 -12.49
N SER A 120 9.03 5.76 -12.24
CA SER A 120 9.71 4.89 -13.19
C SER A 120 10.40 3.74 -12.46
N TYR A 121 10.34 2.55 -13.03
CA TYR A 121 11.10 1.38 -12.57
C TYR A 121 12.28 1.04 -13.47
N GLU A 122 12.52 1.83 -14.51
CA GLU A 122 13.59 1.62 -15.47
C GLU A 122 14.75 2.59 -15.29
N VAL A 123 14.47 3.89 -15.30
CA VAL A 123 15.49 4.96 -15.29
C VAL A 123 15.14 6.04 -14.27
N ASN A 124 16.19 6.66 -13.70
CA ASN A 124 16.01 7.81 -12.81
C ASN A 124 15.64 9.07 -13.60
N PHE A 125 14.96 9.98 -12.95
CA PHE A 125 14.70 11.32 -13.46
C PHE A 125 15.95 12.19 -13.30
N GLU A 126 16.19 13.07 -14.27
CA GLU A 126 17.34 13.96 -14.26
C GLU A 126 17.35 14.82 -12.99
N GLY A 127 18.48 14.84 -12.31
CA GLY A 127 18.71 15.61 -11.08
C GLY A 127 18.11 15.01 -9.81
N GLU A 128 17.36 13.92 -9.88
CA GLU A 128 16.77 13.31 -8.68
C GLU A 128 17.81 12.47 -7.90
N PRO A 129 17.91 12.69 -6.57
CA PRO A 129 18.87 11.97 -5.74
C PRO A 129 18.48 10.51 -5.55
N THR A 130 19.50 9.65 -5.48
CA THR A 130 19.36 8.24 -5.15
C THR A 130 20.26 7.86 -3.98
N ALA A 131 20.06 6.71 -3.39
CA ALA A 131 20.92 6.20 -2.32
C ALA A 131 22.40 6.04 -2.75
N LEU A 132 22.62 5.80 -4.05
CA LEU A 132 23.98 5.66 -4.60
C LEU A 132 24.66 7.01 -4.84
N THR A 133 23.90 8.04 -5.23
CA THR A 133 24.44 9.36 -5.56
C THR A 133 24.48 10.30 -4.35
N HIS A 134 23.57 10.13 -3.38
CA HIS A 134 23.40 10.99 -2.21
C HIS A 134 23.22 10.17 -0.91
N PRO A 135 24.21 9.33 -0.53
CA PRO A 135 24.11 8.50 0.68
C PRO A 135 23.96 9.33 1.97
N GLU A 136 24.41 10.59 1.97
CA GLU A 136 24.28 11.53 3.09
C GLU A 136 22.82 11.90 3.42
N MET A 137 21.89 11.72 2.48
CA MET A 137 20.46 12.00 2.69
C MET A 137 19.73 10.88 3.44
N MET A 138 20.39 9.75 3.66
CA MET A 138 19.76 8.61 4.30
C MET A 138 19.84 8.68 5.82
N LYS A 139 18.69 8.48 6.50
CA LYS A 139 18.60 8.35 7.95
C LYS A 139 18.74 6.92 8.45
N MET A 140 18.68 5.93 7.55
CA MET A 140 18.85 4.52 7.87
C MET A 140 19.59 3.78 6.75
N LYS A 141 20.20 2.65 7.09
CA LYS A 141 20.85 1.79 6.10
C LYS A 141 19.83 1.22 5.11
N TRP A 142 20.26 1.04 3.87
CA TRP A 142 19.45 0.35 2.85
C TRP A 142 19.44 -1.17 3.09
N TYR A 143 18.43 -1.80 2.51
CA TYR A 143 18.39 -3.24 2.28
C TYR A 143 18.85 -3.55 0.85
N ASP A 144 19.29 -4.77 0.57
CA ASP A 144 19.67 -5.18 -0.77
C ASP A 144 18.56 -4.89 -1.79
N GLY A 145 18.93 -4.29 -2.92
CA GLY A 145 18.00 -3.87 -3.96
C GLY A 145 17.30 -2.53 -3.75
N HIS A 146 17.50 -1.86 -2.60
CA HIS A 146 16.89 -0.57 -2.29
C HIS A 146 17.91 0.56 -2.50
N PHE A 147 18.18 0.92 -3.76
CA PHE A 147 19.24 1.88 -4.11
C PHE A 147 18.74 3.15 -4.82
N ASN A 148 17.42 3.23 -5.06
CA ASN A 148 16.84 4.24 -5.91
C ASN A 148 16.40 5.49 -5.12
N THR A 149 15.24 6.05 -5.42
CA THR A 149 14.79 7.32 -4.83
C THR A 149 14.76 7.29 -3.30
N ILE A 150 15.21 8.37 -2.68
CA ILE A 150 15.17 8.56 -1.24
C ILE A 150 13.91 9.36 -0.89
N VAL A 151 13.06 8.79 -0.04
CA VAL A 151 11.89 9.47 0.52
C VAL A 151 11.92 9.32 2.04
N ASN A 152 11.71 10.40 2.78
CA ASN A 152 11.78 10.41 4.23
C ASN A 152 13.14 9.87 4.77
N GLY A 153 14.24 10.13 4.05
CA GLY A 153 15.57 9.62 4.39
C GLY A 153 15.72 8.10 4.21
N ILE A 154 14.84 7.45 3.47
CA ILE A 154 14.81 5.99 3.27
C ILE A 154 14.91 5.69 1.78
N PRO A 155 15.86 4.84 1.35
CA PRO A 155 15.98 4.45 -0.05
C PRO A 155 14.89 3.45 -0.43
N ARG A 156 14.39 3.58 -1.65
CA ARG A 156 13.30 2.76 -2.19
C ARG A 156 13.74 1.92 -3.37
N ILE A 157 12.85 1.04 -3.82
CA ILE A 157 12.92 0.37 -5.13
C ILE A 157 12.10 1.21 -6.11
N GLY A 158 12.72 1.59 -7.24
CA GLY A 158 12.13 2.45 -8.24
C GLY A 158 12.44 3.94 -8.05
N PHE A 159 12.10 4.73 -9.05
CA PHE A 159 12.40 6.15 -9.16
C PHE A 159 11.13 6.98 -9.14
N MET A 160 11.19 8.14 -8.50
CA MET A 160 10.04 9.00 -8.28
C MET A 160 10.48 10.45 -8.28
N LYS A 161 9.70 11.31 -8.94
CA LYS A 161 9.90 12.77 -9.00
C LYS A 161 8.60 13.49 -8.72
N GLY A 162 8.67 14.63 -8.04
CA GLY A 162 7.48 15.44 -7.70
C GLY A 162 6.63 14.84 -6.56
N GLY A 163 5.43 15.36 -6.42
CA GLY A 163 4.47 14.95 -5.40
C GLY A 163 4.97 15.14 -3.97
N GLN A 164 5.76 16.17 -3.69
CA GLN A 164 6.47 16.34 -2.41
C GLN A 164 5.51 16.32 -1.20
N LYS A 165 4.38 17.00 -1.29
CA LYS A 165 3.39 17.05 -0.20
C LYS A 165 2.54 15.78 -0.08
N ALA A 166 2.43 15.00 -1.15
CA ALA A 166 1.72 13.73 -1.15
C ALA A 166 2.53 12.57 -0.56
N ARG A 167 3.86 12.73 -0.43
CA ARG A 167 4.74 11.67 0.06
C ARG A 167 4.46 11.35 1.52
N TRP A 168 4.30 10.07 1.83
CA TRP A 168 4.10 9.67 3.22
C TRP A 168 5.35 9.84 4.09
N VAL A 169 5.11 9.94 5.40
CA VAL A 169 6.11 9.76 6.45
C VAL A 169 5.92 8.37 7.03
N ASP A 170 6.95 7.53 6.97
CA ASP A 170 6.84 6.10 7.33
C ASP A 170 6.39 5.90 8.78
N GLU A 171 6.89 6.72 9.69
CA GLU A 171 6.55 6.69 11.12
C GLU A 171 5.06 6.93 11.40
N ASP A 172 4.37 7.63 10.50
CA ASP A 172 2.95 8.02 10.70
C ASP A 172 1.98 7.03 10.02
N MET A 173 2.48 6.09 9.21
CA MET A 173 1.68 5.24 8.34
C MET A 173 0.66 4.39 9.12
N ALA A 174 1.04 3.87 10.29
CA ALA A 174 0.15 3.06 11.13
C ALA A 174 -1.04 3.87 11.63
N ASP A 175 -0.80 5.06 12.18
CA ASP A 175 -1.84 5.98 12.66
C ASP A 175 -2.74 6.46 11.52
N TYR A 176 -2.14 6.76 10.38
CA TYR A 176 -2.87 7.16 9.18
C TYR A 176 -3.89 6.09 8.77
N PHE A 177 -3.47 4.84 8.59
CA PHE A 177 -4.39 3.78 8.18
C PHE A 177 -5.42 3.42 9.24
N VAL A 178 -5.06 3.40 10.51
CA VAL A 178 -6.03 3.22 11.61
C VAL A 178 -7.08 4.32 11.58
N SER A 179 -6.70 5.57 11.33
CA SER A 179 -7.65 6.67 11.19
C SER A 179 -8.60 6.49 10.00
N LYS A 180 -8.10 6.05 8.84
CA LYS A 180 -8.92 5.76 7.64
C LYS A 180 -9.90 4.61 7.89
N VAL A 181 -9.48 3.55 8.61
CA VAL A 181 -10.38 2.46 9.02
C VAL A 181 -11.49 2.98 9.93
N LYS A 182 -11.15 3.75 10.96
CA LYS A 182 -12.15 4.32 11.87
C LYS A 182 -13.11 5.27 11.15
N ASN A 183 -12.61 6.09 10.24
CA ASN A 183 -13.44 6.99 9.43
C ASN A 183 -14.43 6.22 8.53
N PHE A 184 -13.96 5.15 7.87
CA PHE A 184 -14.84 4.26 7.11
C PHE A 184 -15.92 3.66 8.01
N LEU A 185 -15.54 3.07 9.14
CA LEU A 185 -16.48 2.45 10.07
C LEU A 185 -17.49 3.44 10.66
N GLN A 186 -17.09 4.70 10.87
CA GLN A 186 -17.96 5.76 11.36
C GLN A 186 -18.94 6.25 10.27
N GLY A 187 -18.45 6.44 9.06
CA GLY A 187 -19.21 7.04 7.94
C GLY A 187 -20.12 6.08 7.17
N ARG A 188 -19.94 4.76 7.35
CA ARG A 188 -20.72 3.74 6.64
C ARG A 188 -22.20 3.74 6.97
N ASP A 189 -23.01 3.19 6.09
CA ASP A 189 -24.43 2.90 6.37
C ASP A 189 -24.54 1.77 7.40
N LYS A 190 -24.92 2.12 8.62
CA LYS A 190 -25.04 1.16 9.74
C LYS A 190 -26.19 0.14 9.60
N SER A 191 -27.08 0.33 8.63
CA SER A 191 -28.12 -0.64 8.30
C SER A 191 -27.60 -1.80 7.45
N ARG A 192 -26.41 -1.65 6.87
CA ARG A 192 -25.73 -2.65 6.03
C ARG A 192 -24.57 -3.30 6.79
N PRO A 193 -24.31 -4.60 6.60
CA PRO A 193 -23.06 -5.20 7.03
C PRO A 193 -21.89 -4.61 6.24
N PHE A 194 -20.68 -4.75 6.76
CA PHE A 194 -19.49 -4.31 6.04
C PHE A 194 -18.49 -5.45 5.83
N PHE A 195 -17.71 -5.33 4.78
CA PHE A 195 -16.53 -6.13 4.52
C PHE A 195 -15.31 -5.21 4.43
N LEU A 196 -14.41 -5.33 5.39
CA LEU A 196 -13.18 -4.53 5.46
C LEU A 196 -11.96 -5.42 5.25
N TYR A 197 -11.20 -5.14 4.22
CA TYR A 197 -9.84 -5.64 4.07
C TYR A 197 -8.85 -4.60 4.59
N TYR A 198 -8.20 -4.89 5.72
CA TYR A 198 -7.09 -4.08 6.22
C TYR A 198 -5.77 -4.77 5.94
N GLY A 199 -5.08 -4.31 4.91
CA GLY A 199 -3.77 -4.81 4.50
C GLY A 199 -2.64 -4.17 5.29
N LEU A 200 -2.24 -4.77 6.41
CA LEU A 200 -1.09 -4.29 7.19
C LEU A 200 0.17 -4.20 6.32
N HIS A 201 0.94 -3.12 6.46
CA HIS A 201 2.25 -2.98 5.80
C HIS A 201 3.37 -3.61 6.63
N GLN A 202 3.18 -3.70 7.95
CA GLN A 202 4.15 -4.31 8.87
C GLN A 202 4.15 -5.85 8.74
N PRO A 203 5.25 -6.50 9.08
CA PRO A 203 6.59 -5.97 9.39
C PRO A 203 7.49 -5.90 8.15
N HIS A 204 6.97 -5.55 6.98
CA HIS A 204 7.75 -5.43 5.75
C HIS A 204 8.84 -4.34 5.88
N VAL A 205 9.95 -4.52 5.17
CA VAL A 205 10.99 -3.48 5.08
C VAL A 205 10.48 -2.29 4.27
N PRO A 206 10.93 -1.05 4.55
CA PRO A 206 11.71 -0.63 5.71
C PRO A 206 10.86 -0.72 6.99
N ARG A 207 11.51 -1.12 8.09
CA ARG A 207 10.84 -1.20 9.39
C ARG A 207 11.06 0.10 10.15
N VAL A 208 10.09 0.97 10.08
CA VAL A 208 10.14 2.33 10.64
C VAL A 208 8.87 2.57 11.47
N PRO A 209 8.75 1.86 12.61
CA PRO A 209 7.60 2.03 13.48
C PRO A 209 7.58 3.44 14.06
N HIS A 210 6.39 3.92 14.42
CA HIS A 210 6.24 5.19 15.12
C HIS A 210 7.08 5.21 16.39
N GLN A 211 7.62 6.37 16.75
CA GLN A 211 8.58 6.55 17.85
C GLN A 211 8.13 5.92 19.18
N ARG A 212 6.81 5.88 19.46
CA ARG A 212 6.27 5.26 20.68
C ARG A 212 6.48 3.75 20.79
N PHE A 213 6.77 3.08 19.66
CA PHE A 213 7.03 1.63 19.61
C PHE A 213 8.52 1.30 19.54
N VAL A 214 9.38 2.27 19.30
CA VAL A 214 10.83 2.04 19.22
C VAL A 214 11.36 1.55 20.57
N GLY A 215 12.03 0.38 20.56
CA GLY A 215 12.53 -0.25 21.77
C GLY A 215 11.49 -1.02 22.59
N SER A 216 10.29 -1.24 22.04
CA SER A 216 9.24 -2.05 22.71
C SER A 216 9.65 -3.51 22.89
N THR A 217 10.60 -3.98 22.08
CA THR A 217 11.11 -5.35 22.16
C THR A 217 12.63 -5.40 22.13
N SER A 218 13.19 -6.51 22.58
CA SER A 218 14.63 -6.80 22.42
C SER A 218 14.99 -7.28 21.00
N MET A 219 14.01 -7.40 20.10
CA MET A 219 14.20 -7.90 18.72
C MET A 219 14.49 -6.78 17.70
N GLY A 220 14.67 -5.54 18.19
CA GLY A 220 14.93 -4.37 17.36
C GLY A 220 13.77 -3.98 16.45
N PRO A 221 14.01 -3.21 15.36
CA PRO A 221 12.95 -2.64 14.53
C PRO A 221 11.93 -3.64 13.97
N ARG A 222 12.33 -4.91 13.80
CA ARG A 222 11.40 -5.95 13.34
C ARG A 222 10.37 -6.30 14.41
N GLY A 223 10.82 -6.48 15.65
CA GLY A 223 9.93 -6.75 16.78
C GLY A 223 9.03 -5.55 17.08
N ASP A 224 9.62 -4.35 17.06
CA ASP A 224 8.89 -3.10 17.30
C ASP A 224 7.79 -2.88 16.25
N ALA A 225 8.04 -3.18 14.97
CA ALA A 225 7.04 -3.14 13.91
C ALA A 225 5.92 -4.19 14.09
N VAL A 226 6.22 -5.34 14.69
CA VAL A 226 5.18 -6.34 15.04
C VAL A 226 4.30 -5.83 16.18
N VAL A 227 4.87 -5.18 17.18
CA VAL A 227 4.09 -4.53 18.26
C VAL A 227 3.19 -3.43 17.71
N GLU A 228 3.69 -2.63 16.77
CA GLU A 228 2.87 -1.63 16.08
C GLU A 228 1.73 -2.27 15.28
N ALA A 229 1.97 -3.39 14.58
CA ALA A 229 0.92 -4.13 13.88
C ALA A 229 -0.16 -4.64 14.82
N ASP A 230 0.24 -5.20 15.97
CA ASP A 230 -0.69 -5.65 17.02
C ASP A 230 -1.52 -4.49 17.57
N TRP A 231 -0.88 -3.33 17.81
CA TRP A 231 -1.58 -2.10 18.20
C TRP A 231 -2.62 -1.68 17.15
N CYS A 232 -2.29 -1.71 15.85
CA CYS A 232 -3.25 -1.38 14.79
C CYS A 232 -4.50 -2.26 14.86
N VAL A 233 -4.33 -3.57 15.07
CA VAL A 233 -5.44 -4.52 15.21
C VAL A 233 -6.25 -4.21 16.48
N GLY A 234 -5.57 -3.97 17.61
CA GLY A 234 -6.20 -3.63 18.87
C GLY A 234 -7.07 -2.37 18.80
N GLU A 235 -6.60 -1.32 18.11
CA GLU A 235 -7.33 -0.07 17.89
C GLU A 235 -8.63 -0.27 17.10
N ILE A 236 -8.61 -1.17 16.11
CA ILE A 236 -9.80 -1.47 15.30
C ILE A 236 -10.79 -2.31 16.10
N ILE A 237 -10.32 -3.36 16.81
CA ILE A 237 -11.19 -4.21 17.64
C ILE A 237 -11.87 -3.35 18.72
N SER A 238 -11.09 -2.53 19.44
CA SER A 238 -11.62 -1.63 20.47
C SER A 238 -12.61 -0.59 19.94
N TYR A 239 -12.54 -0.26 18.66
CA TYR A 239 -13.49 0.65 18.02
C TYR A 239 -14.80 -0.05 17.65
N LEU A 240 -14.76 -1.37 17.43
CA LEU A 240 -15.94 -2.17 17.06
C LEU A 240 -16.76 -2.60 18.28
N ASP A 241 -16.16 -2.69 19.47
CA ASP A 241 -16.80 -3.01 20.74
C ASP A 241 -17.59 -1.81 21.29
#